data_4cb556bcdeb051c6d6ee315ea64366cd
#
_entry.id   4cb556bcdeb051c6d6ee315ea64366cd
#
_cell.length_a   1.000
_cell.length_b   1.000
_cell.length_c   1.000
_cell.angle_alpha   90.00
_cell.angle_beta   90.00
_cell.angle_gamma   90.00
#
_symmetry.space_group_name_H-M   'P 1'
#
loop_
_entity.id
_entity.type
_entity.pdbx_description
1 polymer ?
#
loop_
_entity_poly.entity_id
_entity_poly.type
_entity_poly.pdbx_seq_one_letter_code
_entity_poly.pdbx_strand_id
1 'polypeptide(L)'
;MNTPIQNASAQSSPVQHRVILIDDDAVFSAVLARALGTRGFVVDTATDSARALALVREQAPDFAVLDLKLGAENGLTLIPELLAVRPELRILLLTGYASIATAVEAIKRGAHDYLAKPVDADQVVQALLGDAGDETDAPLSMHTPPLKRLEWEHIQRVLTECGGNISETARRLGLHRRTLQRKLSKRPVREVSAER
;
A
#
# COMPACT_ATOMS: atom_id res chain seq x y z
N MET A 1 -56.22 -23.06 -19.41
CA MET A 1 -55.44 -21.92 -19.90
C MET A 1 -54.31 -21.71 -18.89
N ASN A 2 -53.12 -22.22 -19.23
CA ASN A 2 -51.96 -22.17 -18.34
C ASN A 2 -51.06 -21.05 -18.82
N THR A 3 -50.93 -20.00 -18.04
CA THR A 3 -49.97 -18.91 -18.30
C THR A 3 -48.62 -19.32 -17.71
N PRO A 4 -47.53 -19.37 -18.46
CA PRO A 4 -46.22 -19.64 -17.89
C PRO A 4 -45.69 -18.36 -17.17
N ILE A 5 -45.37 -18.51 -15.89
CA ILE A 5 -44.66 -17.50 -15.08
C ILE A 5 -43.24 -17.43 -15.64
N GLN A 6 -42.93 -16.38 -16.35
CA GLN A 6 -41.55 -16.04 -16.74
C GLN A 6 -40.77 -15.66 -15.50
N ASN A 7 -39.93 -16.56 -15.03
CA ASN A 7 -38.92 -16.32 -14.01
C ASN A 7 -37.84 -15.44 -14.65
N ALA A 8 -37.98 -14.13 -14.48
CA ALA A 8 -36.92 -13.18 -14.78
C ALA A 8 -35.82 -13.32 -13.71
N SER A 9 -34.89 -14.22 -13.99
CA SER A 9 -33.62 -14.26 -13.24
C SER A 9 -32.90 -12.94 -13.51
N ALA A 10 -33.02 -12.01 -12.57
CA ALA A 10 -32.19 -10.82 -12.53
C ALA A 10 -30.73 -11.30 -12.38
N GLN A 11 -30.01 -11.35 -13.49
CA GLN A 11 -28.57 -11.50 -13.48
C GLN A 11 -28.00 -10.21 -12.88
N SER A 12 -27.75 -10.23 -11.58
CA SER A 12 -26.94 -9.20 -10.95
C SER A 12 -25.55 -9.30 -11.57
N SER A 13 -25.23 -8.37 -12.45
CA SER A 13 -23.86 -8.18 -12.92
C SER A 13 -22.94 -8.08 -11.70
N PRO A 14 -21.81 -8.78 -11.67
CA PRO A 14 -20.89 -8.68 -10.53
C PRO A 14 -20.53 -7.21 -10.35
N VAL A 15 -20.67 -6.69 -9.13
CA VAL A 15 -20.26 -5.32 -8.77
C VAL A 15 -18.76 -5.25 -9.05
N GLN A 16 -18.40 -4.52 -10.09
CA GLN A 16 -17.00 -4.32 -10.46
C GLN A 16 -16.46 -3.13 -9.66
N HIS A 17 -15.63 -3.41 -8.67
CA HIS A 17 -14.98 -2.37 -7.88
C HIS A 17 -13.96 -1.59 -8.69
N ARG A 18 -14.01 -0.26 -8.58
CA ARG A 18 -13.02 0.63 -9.20
C ARG A 18 -11.97 1.05 -8.20
N VAL A 19 -10.71 0.97 -8.62
CA VAL A 19 -9.56 1.38 -7.80
C VAL A 19 -8.65 2.30 -8.59
N ILE A 20 -8.17 3.36 -7.96
CA ILE A 20 -7.11 4.21 -8.49
C ILE A 20 -5.81 3.89 -7.79
N LEU A 21 -4.74 3.62 -8.56
CA LEU A 21 -3.37 3.48 -8.06
C LEU A 21 -2.65 4.81 -8.25
N ILE A 22 -2.12 5.36 -7.17
CA ILE A 22 -1.45 6.66 -7.15
C ILE A 22 0.00 6.44 -6.68
N ASP A 23 0.93 6.37 -7.62
CA ASP A 23 2.33 6.03 -7.37
C ASP A 23 3.19 6.54 -8.53
N ASP A 24 4.32 7.20 -8.26
CA ASP A 24 5.24 7.72 -9.28
C ASP A 24 6.10 6.61 -9.94
N ASP A 25 6.14 5.40 -9.35
CA ASP A 25 6.72 4.23 -9.97
C ASP A 25 5.74 3.58 -10.97
N ALA A 26 5.87 3.96 -12.24
CA ALA A 26 5.04 3.45 -13.33
C ALA A 26 5.18 1.92 -13.52
N VAL A 27 6.34 1.33 -13.19
CA VAL A 27 6.56 -0.12 -13.31
C VAL A 27 5.80 -0.86 -12.23
N PHE A 28 5.92 -0.40 -10.99
CA PHE A 28 5.15 -0.96 -9.87
C PHE A 28 3.65 -0.84 -10.13
N SER A 29 3.18 0.36 -10.52
CA SER A 29 1.77 0.62 -10.83
C SER A 29 1.25 -0.30 -11.94
N ALA A 30 1.99 -0.51 -13.02
CA ALA A 30 1.58 -1.39 -14.12
C ALA A 30 1.46 -2.87 -13.68
N VAL A 31 2.40 -3.35 -12.86
CA VAL A 31 2.38 -4.73 -12.33
C VAL A 31 1.19 -4.92 -11.38
N LEU A 32 1.00 -3.99 -10.44
CA LEU A 32 -0.09 -4.07 -9.47
C LEU A 32 -1.45 -3.91 -10.15
N ALA A 33 -1.60 -2.97 -11.10
CA ALA A 33 -2.82 -2.78 -11.87
C ALA A 33 -3.23 -4.05 -12.62
N ARG A 34 -2.28 -4.71 -13.29
CA ARG A 34 -2.54 -5.98 -13.96
C ARG A 34 -2.99 -7.06 -12.98
N ALA A 35 -2.33 -7.16 -11.84
CA ALA A 35 -2.65 -8.16 -10.82
C ALA A 35 -4.02 -7.93 -10.17
N LEU A 36 -4.42 -6.68 -9.93
CA LEU A 36 -5.76 -6.32 -9.45
C LEU A 36 -6.83 -6.53 -10.53
N GLY A 37 -6.51 -6.23 -11.79
CA GLY A 37 -7.39 -6.47 -12.93
C GLY A 37 -7.77 -7.96 -13.08
N THR A 38 -6.82 -8.88 -12.85
CA THR A 38 -7.11 -10.33 -12.84
C THR A 38 -8.01 -10.77 -11.68
N ARG A 39 -8.17 -9.93 -10.66
CA ARG A 39 -9.03 -10.14 -9.49
C ARG A 39 -10.39 -9.42 -9.59
N GLY A 40 -10.71 -8.89 -10.78
CA GLY A 40 -12.00 -8.27 -11.07
C GLY A 40 -12.11 -6.78 -10.76
N PHE A 41 -10.99 -6.10 -10.46
CA PHE A 41 -11.00 -4.65 -10.28
C PHE A 41 -10.84 -3.92 -11.63
N VAL A 42 -11.53 -2.79 -11.76
CA VAL A 42 -11.24 -1.79 -12.79
C VAL A 42 -10.21 -0.83 -12.23
N VAL A 43 -9.05 -0.75 -12.87
CA VAL A 43 -7.88 -0.04 -12.31
C VAL A 43 -7.50 1.14 -13.20
N ASP A 44 -7.52 2.34 -12.61
CA ASP A 44 -6.94 3.55 -13.18
C ASP A 44 -5.61 3.87 -12.47
N THR A 45 -4.67 4.54 -13.16
CA THR A 45 -3.37 4.90 -12.58
C THR A 45 -3.09 6.40 -12.68
N ALA A 46 -2.47 6.96 -11.66
CA ALA A 46 -1.99 8.33 -11.61
C ALA A 46 -0.57 8.38 -11.04
N THR A 47 0.27 9.23 -11.60
CA THR A 47 1.67 9.40 -11.20
C THR A 47 1.91 10.64 -10.34
N ASP A 48 0.88 11.47 -10.18
CA ASP A 48 0.93 12.73 -9.45
C ASP A 48 -0.45 13.09 -8.86
N SER A 49 -0.47 14.05 -7.95
CA SER A 49 -1.66 14.49 -7.24
C SER A 49 -2.72 15.10 -8.15
N ALA A 50 -2.32 15.88 -9.16
CA ALA A 50 -3.24 16.56 -10.06
C ALA A 50 -4.02 15.54 -10.91
N ARG A 51 -3.33 14.54 -11.45
CA ARG A 51 -3.95 13.45 -12.21
C ARG A 51 -4.84 12.58 -11.31
N ALA A 52 -4.40 12.30 -10.08
CA ALA A 52 -5.19 11.55 -9.11
C ALA A 52 -6.52 12.24 -8.82
N LEU A 53 -6.51 13.53 -8.50
CA LEU A 53 -7.72 14.30 -8.23
C LEU A 53 -8.66 14.39 -9.44
N ALA A 54 -8.11 14.51 -10.66
CA ALA A 54 -8.91 14.50 -11.88
C ALA A 54 -9.62 13.15 -12.07
N LEU A 55 -8.90 12.04 -11.94
CA LEU A 55 -9.46 10.69 -12.06
C LEU A 55 -10.52 10.40 -10.99
N VAL A 56 -10.30 10.82 -9.74
CA VAL A 56 -11.31 10.63 -8.68
C VAL A 56 -12.61 11.36 -9.00
N ARG A 57 -12.55 12.59 -9.59
CA ARG A 57 -13.73 13.31 -10.04
C ARG A 57 -14.43 12.66 -11.23
N GLU A 58 -13.67 12.19 -12.21
CA GLU A 58 -14.18 11.64 -13.47
C GLU A 58 -14.74 10.23 -13.31
N GLN A 59 -14.02 9.37 -12.58
CA GLN A 59 -14.28 7.94 -12.54
C GLN A 59 -15.00 7.48 -11.27
N ALA A 60 -15.06 8.33 -10.24
CA ALA A 60 -15.68 8.07 -8.95
C ALA A 60 -15.29 6.68 -8.37
N PRO A 61 -13.98 6.38 -8.19
CA PRO A 61 -13.53 5.07 -7.74
C PRO A 61 -14.04 4.77 -6.31
N ASP A 62 -14.16 3.47 -5.98
CA ASP A 62 -14.50 2.99 -4.64
C ASP A 62 -13.27 3.01 -3.72
N PHE A 63 -12.10 2.77 -4.31
CA PHE A 63 -10.84 2.60 -3.60
C PHE A 63 -9.72 3.44 -4.20
N ALA A 64 -8.80 3.88 -3.35
CA ALA A 64 -7.51 4.44 -3.77
C ALA A 64 -6.37 3.70 -3.07
N VAL A 65 -5.36 3.32 -3.83
CA VAL A 65 -4.07 2.84 -3.31
C VAL A 65 -3.06 3.95 -3.55
N LEU A 66 -2.56 4.54 -2.49
CA LEU A 66 -1.73 5.75 -2.53
C LEU A 66 -0.33 5.47 -2.00
N ASP A 67 0.70 5.78 -2.77
CA ASP A 67 2.06 5.76 -2.22
C ASP A 67 2.29 6.95 -1.29
N LEU A 68 2.99 6.69 -0.19
CA LEU A 68 3.43 7.73 0.74
C LEU A 68 4.34 8.76 0.07
N LYS A 69 5.23 8.30 -0.82
CA LYS A 69 6.18 9.14 -1.53
C LYS A 69 5.77 9.25 -2.99
N LEU A 70 5.15 10.35 -3.35
CA LEU A 70 4.69 10.62 -4.71
C LEU A 70 5.62 11.64 -5.36
N GLY A 71 6.72 11.18 -5.94
CA GLY A 71 7.76 12.05 -6.49
C GLY A 71 8.38 12.96 -5.42
N ALA A 72 8.14 14.26 -5.56
CA ALA A 72 8.54 15.27 -4.56
C ALA A 72 7.47 15.53 -3.49
N GLU A 73 6.25 15.00 -3.68
CA GLU A 73 5.11 15.23 -2.81
C GLU A 73 5.01 14.15 -1.72
N ASN A 74 4.30 14.49 -0.64
CA ASN A 74 3.99 13.54 0.43
C ASN A 74 2.53 13.08 0.29
N GLY A 75 2.30 11.80 0.03
CA GLY A 75 0.96 11.24 -0.13
C GLY A 75 0.02 11.50 1.06
N LEU A 76 0.56 11.68 2.28
CA LEU A 76 -0.28 12.06 3.43
C LEU A 76 -1.04 13.36 3.22
N THR A 77 -0.48 14.31 2.47
CA THR A 77 -1.15 15.60 2.22
C THR A 77 -2.29 15.46 1.21
N LEU A 78 -2.23 14.46 0.34
CA LEU A 78 -3.24 14.22 -0.68
C LEU A 78 -4.50 13.53 -0.10
N ILE A 79 -4.40 12.80 1.01
CA ILE A 79 -5.53 12.08 1.62
C ILE A 79 -6.75 13.00 1.86
N PRO A 80 -6.64 14.13 2.58
CA PRO A 80 -7.79 15.00 2.81
C PRO A 80 -8.33 15.63 1.54
N GLU A 81 -7.50 15.87 0.53
CA GLU A 81 -7.93 16.42 -0.76
C GLU A 81 -8.76 15.41 -1.56
N LEU A 82 -8.35 14.14 -1.57
CA LEU A 82 -9.11 13.05 -2.19
C LEU A 82 -10.46 12.85 -1.49
N LEU A 83 -10.49 12.86 -0.17
CA LEU A 83 -11.72 12.72 0.62
C LEU A 83 -12.65 13.95 0.48
N ALA A 84 -12.09 15.14 0.27
CA ALA A 84 -12.90 16.33 -0.04
C ALA A 84 -13.63 16.21 -1.39
N VAL A 85 -13.04 15.51 -2.36
CA VAL A 85 -13.65 15.22 -3.67
C VAL A 85 -14.65 14.07 -3.56
N ARG A 86 -14.28 12.99 -2.86
CA ARG A 86 -15.12 11.79 -2.68
C ARG A 86 -15.03 11.30 -1.23
N PRO A 87 -15.96 11.69 -0.35
CA PRO A 87 -15.94 11.33 1.07
C PRO A 87 -16.01 9.84 1.35
N GLU A 88 -16.60 9.05 0.45
CA GLU A 88 -16.75 7.60 0.57
C GLU A 88 -15.56 6.80 0.05
N LEU A 89 -14.51 7.48 -0.47
CA LEU A 89 -13.32 6.84 -1.02
C LEU A 89 -12.54 6.14 0.10
N ARG A 90 -12.37 4.83 -0.02
CA ARG A 90 -11.53 4.06 0.91
C ARG A 90 -10.08 4.13 0.45
N ILE A 91 -9.22 4.75 1.24
CA ILE A 91 -7.82 5.01 0.89
C ILE A 91 -6.91 4.04 1.65
N LEU A 92 -6.18 3.21 0.90
CA LEU A 92 -5.10 2.35 1.39
C LEU A 92 -3.76 3.04 1.12
N LEU A 93 -3.01 3.36 2.18
CA LEU A 93 -1.67 3.94 2.03
C LEU A 93 -0.63 2.84 1.88
N LEU A 94 0.18 2.90 0.81
CA LEU A 94 1.39 2.08 0.67
C LEU A 94 2.62 2.87 1.10
N THR A 95 3.56 2.23 1.75
CA THR A 95 4.79 2.90 2.20
C THR A 95 6.00 1.97 2.22
N GLY A 96 7.09 2.39 1.62
CA GLY A 96 8.41 1.77 1.82
C GLY A 96 9.00 2.08 3.19
N TYR A 97 8.37 2.95 3.97
CA TYR A 97 8.81 3.44 5.27
C TYR A 97 7.76 3.18 6.34
N ALA A 98 7.56 1.90 6.66
CA ALA A 98 6.61 1.53 7.70
C ALA A 98 7.11 2.02 9.07
N SER A 99 6.59 3.16 9.53
CA SER A 99 6.71 3.59 10.91
C SER A 99 5.33 3.68 11.54
N ILE A 100 5.23 3.32 12.82
CA ILE A 100 3.97 3.45 13.58
C ILE A 100 3.45 4.89 13.50
N ALA A 101 4.35 5.87 13.57
CA ALA A 101 3.98 7.28 13.48
C ALA A 101 3.34 7.65 12.14
N THR A 102 3.87 7.13 11.02
CA THR A 102 3.31 7.35 9.68
C THR A 102 1.94 6.70 9.52
N ALA A 103 1.78 5.47 10.03
CA ALA A 103 0.50 4.77 10.02
C ALA A 103 -0.58 5.53 10.81
N VAL A 104 -0.26 5.93 12.04
CA VAL A 104 -1.17 6.71 12.88
C VAL A 104 -1.54 8.05 12.22
N GLU A 105 -0.59 8.73 11.59
CA GLU A 105 -0.85 9.98 10.88
C GLU A 105 -1.75 9.76 9.66
N ALA A 106 -1.55 8.68 8.90
CA ALA A 106 -2.39 8.33 7.75
C ALA A 106 -3.86 8.13 8.18
N ILE A 107 -4.08 7.32 9.22
CA ILE A 107 -5.42 7.04 9.76
C ILE A 107 -6.09 8.33 10.28
N LYS A 108 -5.35 9.18 11.00
CA LYS A 108 -5.86 10.49 11.47
C LYS A 108 -6.28 11.40 10.32
N ARG A 109 -5.64 11.29 9.16
CA ARG A 109 -6.00 12.06 7.96
C ARG A 109 -7.14 11.46 7.16
N GLY A 110 -7.62 10.28 7.55
CA GLY A 110 -8.77 9.61 6.95
C GLY A 110 -8.40 8.46 6.01
N ALA A 111 -7.15 7.97 6.01
CA ALA A 111 -6.86 6.71 5.35
C ALA A 111 -7.61 5.57 6.04
N HIS A 112 -8.11 4.62 5.25
CA HIS A 112 -8.82 3.45 5.76
C HIS A 112 -7.86 2.45 6.40
N ASP A 113 -6.72 2.21 5.73
CA ASP A 113 -5.69 1.28 6.19
C ASP A 113 -4.33 1.66 5.60
N TYR A 114 -3.26 0.96 6.03
CA TYR A 114 -1.93 1.13 5.45
C TYR A 114 -1.21 -0.22 5.32
N LEU A 115 -0.35 -0.35 4.31
CA LEU A 115 0.53 -1.52 4.11
C LEU A 115 1.97 -1.10 3.83
N ALA A 116 2.90 -1.90 4.34
CA ALA A 116 4.32 -1.72 4.08
C ALA A 116 4.73 -2.39 2.75
N LYS A 117 5.41 -1.66 1.85
CA LYS A 117 6.07 -2.27 0.69
C LYS A 117 7.27 -3.13 1.14
N PRO A 118 7.51 -4.32 0.57
CA PRO A 118 6.84 -4.90 -0.60
C PRO A 118 5.49 -5.51 -0.26
N VAL A 119 4.49 -5.28 -1.11
CA VAL A 119 3.14 -5.84 -1.01
C VAL A 119 2.85 -6.73 -2.21
N ASP A 120 2.01 -7.73 -2.03
CA ASP A 120 1.39 -8.47 -3.12
C ASP A 120 -0.08 -8.04 -3.33
N ALA A 121 -0.65 -8.43 -4.47
CA ALA A 121 -2.00 -8.03 -4.83
C ALA A 121 -3.08 -8.63 -3.89
N ASP A 122 -2.83 -9.79 -3.29
CA ASP A 122 -3.79 -10.43 -2.38
C ASP A 122 -3.88 -9.66 -1.06
N GLN A 123 -2.75 -9.18 -0.54
CA GLN A 123 -2.70 -8.29 0.62
C GLN A 123 -3.43 -6.97 0.34
N VAL A 124 -3.24 -6.38 -0.85
CA VAL A 124 -3.95 -5.16 -1.25
C VAL A 124 -5.46 -5.39 -1.32
N VAL A 125 -5.90 -6.47 -1.96
CA VAL A 125 -7.33 -6.82 -2.05
C VAL A 125 -7.93 -7.04 -0.67
N GLN A 126 -7.25 -7.77 0.20
CA GLN A 126 -7.70 -8.00 1.57
C GLN A 126 -7.86 -6.68 2.35
N ALA A 127 -6.90 -5.76 2.24
CA ALA A 127 -6.97 -4.47 2.90
C ALA A 127 -8.07 -3.56 2.31
N LEU A 128 -8.32 -3.63 0.99
CA LEU A 128 -9.37 -2.83 0.35
C LEU A 128 -10.77 -3.33 0.68
N LEU A 129 -10.99 -4.65 0.69
CA LEU A 129 -12.30 -5.27 0.90
C LEU A 129 -12.60 -5.59 2.36
N GLY A 130 -11.58 -5.63 3.23
CA GLY A 130 -11.75 -5.86 4.67
C GLY A 130 -12.63 -4.78 5.29
N ASP A 131 -13.61 -5.19 6.11
CA ASP A 131 -14.41 -4.25 6.88
C ASP A 131 -13.59 -3.69 8.05
N ALA A 132 -13.59 -2.37 8.19
CA ALA A 132 -13.00 -1.67 9.35
C ALA A 132 -13.80 -1.91 10.66
N GLY A 133 -14.73 -2.85 10.66
CA GLY A 133 -15.74 -3.04 11.70
C GLY A 133 -15.79 -4.42 12.37
N ASP A 134 -14.95 -5.37 11.98
CA ASP A 134 -14.86 -6.61 12.76
C ASP A 134 -13.83 -6.43 13.87
N GLU A 135 -14.26 -5.79 14.96
CA GLU A 135 -13.60 -5.84 16.27
C GLU A 135 -13.70 -7.28 16.84
N THR A 136 -13.27 -8.26 16.10
CA THR A 136 -12.77 -9.47 16.69
C THR A 136 -11.31 -9.25 16.97
N ASP A 137 -10.94 -9.36 18.20
CA ASP A 137 -9.67 -9.37 18.90
C ASP A 137 -8.54 -10.16 18.18
N ALA A 138 -8.41 -9.93 16.86
CA ALA A 138 -7.27 -10.34 16.08
C ALA A 138 -6.23 -9.25 16.27
N PRO A 139 -5.06 -9.55 16.88
CA PRO A 139 -3.98 -8.60 16.93
C PRO A 139 -3.77 -8.12 15.50
N LEU A 140 -3.73 -6.78 15.32
CA LEU A 140 -3.30 -6.13 14.10
C LEU A 140 -2.32 -7.07 13.41
N SER A 141 -2.72 -7.71 12.32
CA SER A 141 -1.84 -8.58 11.54
C SER A 141 -0.81 -7.67 10.90
N MET A 142 0.01 -7.06 11.77
CA MET A 142 1.31 -6.61 11.40
C MET A 142 2.02 -7.86 10.90
N HIS A 143 1.97 -8.09 9.60
CA HIS A 143 3.09 -8.71 8.93
C HIS A 143 4.23 -7.70 9.00
N THR A 144 4.57 -7.35 10.27
CA THR A 144 5.79 -6.63 10.57
C THR A 144 6.90 -7.56 10.14
N PRO A 145 7.64 -7.23 9.07
CA PRO A 145 8.84 -7.98 8.76
C PRO A 145 9.66 -8.05 10.06
N PRO A 146 10.30 -9.17 10.39
CA PRO A 146 11.06 -9.31 11.63
C PRO A 146 11.88 -8.05 11.84
N LEU A 147 11.87 -7.48 13.05
CA LEU A 147 12.52 -6.20 13.37
C LEU A 147 13.95 -6.09 12.78
N LYS A 148 14.64 -7.24 12.69
CA LYS A 148 15.95 -7.40 12.04
C LYS A 148 15.93 -7.10 10.53
N ARG A 149 14.83 -7.38 9.85
CA ARG A 149 14.68 -7.14 8.40
C ARG A 149 14.44 -5.64 8.14
N LEU A 150 13.56 -5.03 8.90
CA LEU A 150 13.32 -3.57 8.85
C LEU A 150 14.59 -2.77 9.14
N GLU A 151 15.33 -3.18 10.17
CA GLU A 151 16.61 -2.58 10.52
C GLU A 151 17.62 -2.74 9.38
N TRP A 152 17.69 -3.92 8.75
CA TRP A 152 18.60 -4.19 7.64
C TRP A 152 18.24 -3.37 6.39
N GLU A 153 16.97 -3.29 6.03
CA GLU A 153 16.47 -2.49 4.91
C GLU A 153 16.72 -0.99 5.12
N HIS A 154 16.52 -0.50 6.34
CA HIS A 154 16.84 0.87 6.70
C HIS A 154 18.33 1.17 6.56
N ILE A 155 19.19 0.26 7.01
CA ILE A 155 20.66 0.36 6.86
C ILE A 155 21.05 0.39 5.39
N GLN A 156 20.49 -0.48 4.54
CA GLN A 156 20.79 -0.55 3.10
C GLN A 156 20.42 0.75 2.39
N ARG A 157 19.29 1.34 2.73
CA ARG A 157 18.85 2.60 2.16
C ARG A 157 19.82 3.73 2.48
N VAL A 158 20.11 3.95 3.76
CA VAL A 158 21.03 5.03 4.17
C VAL A 158 22.43 4.80 3.59
N LEU A 159 22.85 3.54 3.43
CA LEU A 159 24.10 3.19 2.76
C LEU A 159 24.09 3.60 1.28
N THR A 160 22.98 3.39 0.58
CA THR A 160 22.80 3.80 -0.83
C THR A 160 22.81 5.33 -0.94
N GLU A 161 22.07 6.03 -0.07
CA GLU A 161 22.04 7.50 -0.02
C GLU A 161 23.43 8.11 0.28
N CYS A 162 24.25 7.40 1.03
CA CYS A 162 25.65 7.79 1.31
C CYS A 162 26.65 7.26 0.26
N GLY A 163 26.19 6.80 -0.90
CA GLY A 163 27.06 6.29 -1.97
C GLY A 163 27.94 5.10 -1.55
N GLY A 164 27.46 4.26 -0.62
CA GLY A 164 28.22 3.12 -0.10
C GLY A 164 29.22 3.48 1.00
N ASN A 165 29.29 4.72 1.46
CA ASN A 165 30.24 5.16 2.47
C ASN A 165 29.81 4.70 3.88
N ILE A 166 30.41 3.62 4.37
CA ILE A 166 30.10 3.00 5.67
C ILE A 166 30.28 3.97 6.85
N SER A 167 31.29 4.84 6.80
CA SER A 167 31.56 5.78 7.91
C SER A 167 30.49 6.87 8.00
N GLU A 168 30.09 7.42 6.86
CA GLU A 168 29.00 8.40 6.76
C GLU A 168 27.64 7.78 7.14
N THR A 169 27.37 6.57 6.64
CA THR A 169 26.18 5.82 6.99
C THR A 169 26.08 5.57 8.49
N ALA A 170 27.18 5.13 9.11
CA ALA A 170 27.21 4.90 10.56
C ALA A 170 26.92 6.18 11.35
N ARG A 171 27.48 7.32 10.93
CA ARG A 171 27.23 8.63 11.55
C ARG A 171 25.76 9.04 11.44
N ARG A 172 25.17 8.90 10.24
CA ARG A 172 23.74 9.21 10.01
C ARG A 172 22.78 8.32 10.81
N LEU A 173 23.13 7.05 10.99
CA LEU A 173 22.34 6.09 11.76
C LEU A 173 22.59 6.15 13.28
N GLY A 174 23.51 7.00 13.75
CA GLY A 174 23.90 7.04 15.16
C GLY A 174 24.57 5.75 15.63
N LEU A 175 25.20 4.98 14.72
CA LEU A 175 25.83 3.72 15.01
C LEU A 175 27.36 3.82 14.95
N HIS A 176 28.05 3.01 15.77
CA HIS A 176 29.48 2.81 15.57
C HIS A 176 29.75 2.08 14.24
N ARG A 177 30.80 2.48 13.51
CA ARG A 177 31.21 1.85 12.23
C ARG A 177 31.32 0.33 12.32
N ARG A 178 31.89 -0.18 13.41
CA ARG A 178 32.04 -1.62 13.66
C ARG A 178 30.69 -2.34 13.83
N THR A 179 29.73 -1.67 14.46
CA THR A 179 28.36 -2.16 14.63
C THR A 179 27.66 -2.26 13.28
N LEU A 180 27.80 -1.23 12.44
CA LEU A 180 27.21 -1.20 11.09
C LEU A 180 27.82 -2.31 10.21
N GLN A 181 29.14 -2.48 10.20
CA GLN A 181 29.81 -3.56 9.46
C GLN A 181 29.30 -4.95 9.87
N ARG A 182 29.15 -5.20 11.18
CA ARG A 182 28.60 -6.46 11.70
C ARG A 182 27.14 -6.68 11.28
N LYS A 183 26.33 -5.61 11.20
CA LYS A 183 24.94 -5.68 10.75
C LYS A 183 24.86 -5.94 9.24
N LEU A 184 25.70 -5.31 8.45
CA LEU A 184 25.79 -5.52 6.99
C LEU A 184 26.27 -6.95 6.62
N SER A 185 27.13 -7.57 7.46
CA SER A 185 27.59 -8.96 7.23
C SER A 185 26.53 -10.02 7.57
N LYS A 186 25.51 -9.68 8.37
CA LYS A 186 24.42 -10.58 8.75
C LYS A 186 23.19 -10.33 7.87
N ARG A 187 23.16 -10.96 6.68
CA ARG A 187 21.96 -11.00 5.85
C ARG A 187 20.82 -11.70 6.60
N PRO A 188 19.62 -11.10 6.74
CA PRO A 188 18.47 -11.82 7.29
C PRO A 188 18.13 -13.01 6.37
N VAL A 189 17.96 -14.18 6.96
CA VAL A 189 17.57 -15.40 6.24
C VAL A 189 16.16 -15.18 5.70
N ARG A 190 15.92 -15.48 4.41
CA ARG A 190 14.57 -15.64 3.87
C ARG A 190 13.93 -16.82 4.60
N GLU A 191 12.86 -16.59 5.33
CA GLU A 191 12.00 -17.68 5.75
C GLU A 191 11.37 -18.27 4.49
N VAL A 192 11.84 -19.47 4.14
CA VAL A 192 11.18 -20.33 3.17
C VAL A 192 9.91 -20.82 3.87
N SER A 193 8.75 -20.44 3.36
CA SER A 193 7.47 -20.98 3.80
C SER A 193 7.58 -22.50 3.78
N ALA A 194 7.47 -23.14 4.94
CA ALA A 194 7.36 -24.60 5.04
C ALA A 194 5.98 -24.97 4.49
N GLU A 195 5.94 -25.49 3.25
CA GLU A 195 4.87 -26.33 2.78
C GLU A 195 4.79 -27.58 3.67
N ARG A 196 3.64 -27.75 4.32
CA ARG A 196 3.03 -29.06 4.57
C ARG A 196 1.53 -28.94 4.68
#